data_fb67eba6c02c8c1da2bbb72abe0b9364
#
_entry.id   fb67eba6c02c8c1da2bbb72abe0b9364
#
_cell.length_a   1.000
_cell.length_b   1.000
_cell.length_c   1.000
_cell.angle_alpha   90.00
_cell.angle_beta   90.00
_cell.angle_gamma   90.00
#
_symmetry.space_group_name_H-M   'P 1'
#
loop_
_entity.id
_entity.type
_entity.pdbx_description
1 polymer ?
#
loop_
_entity_poly.entity_id
_entity_poly.type
_entity_poly.pdbx_seq_one_letter_code
_entity_poly.pdbx_strand_id
1 'polypeptide(L)'
;VSQLPKPGLVVLDPPRAGAGQDVVDAIADAAPQRVIHVGCDPATFARDLAGFGNRGYAVTRLKLIDAFPNTHHFEVIAALERA
;
A
#
# COMPACT_ATOMS: atom_id res chain seq x y z
N VAL A 1 -11.69 8.81 5.16
CA VAL A 1 -11.75 7.35 5.14
C VAL A 1 -12.42 6.82 6.40
N SER A 2 -12.07 7.39 7.53
CA SER A 2 -12.62 6.93 8.80
C SER A 2 -14.12 7.16 8.97
N GLN A 3 -14.69 7.99 8.12
CA GLN A 3 -16.11 8.34 8.19
C GLN A 3 -17.00 7.38 7.43
N LEU A 4 -16.41 6.49 6.63
CA LEU A 4 -17.17 5.53 5.86
C LEU A 4 -17.28 4.22 6.62
N PRO A 5 -18.42 3.54 6.56
CA PRO A 5 -18.51 2.21 7.13
C PRO A 5 -17.64 1.27 6.32
N LYS A 6 -16.77 0.55 6.97
CA LYS A 6 -15.87 -0.46 6.40
C LYS A 6 -15.71 -0.37 4.89
N PRO A 7 -14.78 0.42 4.38
CA PRO A 7 -14.58 0.52 2.94
C PRO A 7 -14.19 -0.85 2.38
N GLY A 8 -14.73 -1.19 1.21
CA GLY A 8 -14.35 -2.42 0.54
C GLY A 8 -12.95 -2.32 -0.05
N LEU A 9 -12.58 -1.13 -0.51
CA LEU A 9 -11.33 -0.89 -1.20
C LEU A 9 -10.75 0.45 -0.77
N VAL A 10 -9.46 0.45 -0.47
CA VAL A 10 -8.68 1.67 -0.24
C VAL A 10 -7.56 1.71 -1.26
N VAL A 11 -7.41 2.82 -1.94
CA VAL A 11 -6.27 3.06 -2.84
C VAL A 11 -5.36 4.07 -2.18
N LEU A 12 -4.08 3.73 -2.07
CA LEU A 12 -3.09 4.52 -1.36
C LEU A 12 -1.93 4.83 -2.29
N ASP A 13 -1.67 6.11 -2.51
CA ASP A 13 -0.57 6.58 -3.34
C ASP A 13 0.23 7.61 -2.52
N PRO A 14 1.04 7.15 -1.56
CA PRO A 14 1.75 8.05 -0.67
C PRO A 14 2.95 8.69 -1.36
N PRO A 15 3.51 9.75 -0.74
CA PRO A 15 4.74 10.35 -1.24
C PRO A 15 5.91 9.37 -1.15
N ARG A 16 7.07 9.78 -1.67
CA ARG A 16 8.26 8.93 -1.70
C ARG A 16 8.66 8.40 -0.32
N ALA A 17 8.42 9.16 0.72
CA ALA A 17 8.70 8.72 2.08
C ALA A 17 7.83 7.54 2.54
N GLY A 18 6.84 7.18 1.76
CA GLY A 18 5.90 6.10 2.09
C GLY A 18 4.74 6.61 2.92
N ALA A 19 3.83 5.70 3.25
CA ALA A 19 2.66 6.03 4.06
C ALA A 19 3.04 6.21 5.53
N GLY A 20 3.92 5.37 6.02
CA GLY A 20 4.27 5.36 7.44
C GLY A 20 3.32 4.52 8.28
N GLN A 21 3.78 4.15 9.46
CA GLN A 21 3.05 3.24 10.31
C GLN A 21 1.70 3.83 10.76
N ASP A 22 1.64 5.14 11.00
CA ASP A 22 0.40 5.78 11.45
C ASP A 22 -0.70 5.66 10.41
N VAL A 23 -0.37 5.85 9.14
CA VAL A 23 -1.34 5.72 8.05
C VAL A 23 -1.71 4.27 7.84
N VAL A 24 -0.74 3.36 7.89
CA VAL A 24 -1.00 1.92 7.79
C VAL A 24 -1.96 1.47 8.89
N ASP A 25 -1.72 1.92 10.11
CA ASP A 25 -2.59 1.57 11.24
C ASP A 25 -4.00 2.13 11.07
N ALA A 26 -4.12 3.36 10.60
CA ALA A 26 -5.42 3.97 10.38
C ALA A 26 -6.23 3.22 9.33
N ILE A 27 -5.58 2.80 8.26
CA ILE A 27 -6.24 2.03 7.20
C ILE A 27 -6.64 0.66 7.74
N ALA A 28 -5.74 0.00 8.45
CA ALA A 28 -6.02 -1.32 9.02
C ALA A 28 -7.16 -1.27 10.03
N ASP A 29 -7.26 -0.19 10.80
CA ASP A 29 -8.35 0.00 11.75
C ASP A 29 -9.70 0.16 11.05
N ALA A 30 -9.71 0.76 9.85
CA ALA A 30 -10.91 0.84 9.03
C ALA A 30 -11.30 -0.53 8.45
N ALA A 31 -10.41 -1.48 8.47
CA ALA A 31 -10.62 -2.86 8.06
C ALA A 31 -11.19 -3.03 6.65
N PRO A 32 -10.60 -2.38 5.62
CA PRO A 32 -11.06 -2.63 4.26
C PRO A 32 -10.74 -4.07 3.84
N GLN A 33 -11.52 -4.61 2.93
CA GLN A 33 -11.27 -5.94 2.39
C GLN A 33 -10.00 -5.96 1.53
N ARG A 34 -9.72 -4.87 0.85
CA ARG A 34 -8.61 -4.80 -0.10
C ARG A 34 -7.94 -3.44 -0.03
N VAL A 35 -6.62 -3.44 -0.16
CA VAL A 35 -5.82 -2.22 -0.24
C VAL A 35 -4.99 -2.29 -1.52
N ILE A 36 -4.98 -1.23 -2.29
CA ILE A 36 -4.07 -1.06 -3.42
C ILE A 36 -3.05 -0.02 -3.00
N HIS A 37 -1.80 -0.42 -2.95
CA HIS A 37 -0.71 0.44 -2.51
C HIS A 37 0.24 0.68 -3.67
N VAL A 38 0.43 1.94 -4.03
CA VAL A 38 1.35 2.36 -5.09
C VAL A 38 2.59 2.96 -4.42
N GLY A 39 3.77 2.54 -4.83
CA GLY A 39 5.00 3.06 -4.26
C GLY A 39 6.01 3.41 -5.32
N CYS A 40 6.84 4.41 -5.04
CA CYS A 40 7.90 4.84 -5.93
C CYS A 40 9.29 4.69 -5.32
N ASP A 41 9.39 4.20 -4.09
CA ASP A 41 10.66 3.95 -3.40
C ASP A 41 10.63 2.52 -2.86
N PRO A 42 11.56 1.65 -3.27
CA PRO A 42 11.53 0.24 -2.86
C PRO A 42 11.60 0.04 -1.36
N ALA A 43 12.43 0.82 -0.66
CA ALA A 43 12.63 0.63 0.77
C ALA A 43 11.40 1.02 1.57
N THR A 44 10.82 2.18 1.29
CA THR A 44 9.62 2.62 2.01
C THR A 44 8.41 1.80 1.61
N PHE A 45 8.35 1.35 0.37
CA PHE A 45 7.28 0.48 -0.09
C PHE A 45 7.29 -0.85 0.67
N ALA A 46 8.46 -1.48 0.77
CA ALA A 46 8.61 -2.74 1.50
C ALA A 46 8.24 -2.57 2.98
N ARG A 47 8.65 -1.44 3.58
CA ARG A 47 8.30 -1.15 4.97
C ARG A 47 6.79 -1.05 5.17
N ASP A 48 6.10 -0.35 4.25
CA ASP A 48 4.66 -0.21 4.33
C ASP A 48 3.96 -1.58 4.16
N LEU A 49 4.43 -2.40 3.23
CA LEU A 49 3.86 -3.73 3.05
C LEU A 49 4.04 -4.60 4.30
N ALA A 50 5.20 -4.51 4.94
CA ALA A 50 5.44 -5.23 6.19
C ALA A 50 4.49 -4.75 7.28
N GLY A 51 4.24 -3.44 7.33
CA GLY A 51 3.29 -2.87 8.28
C GLY A 51 1.88 -3.42 8.08
N PHE A 52 1.43 -3.51 6.84
CA PHE A 52 0.13 -4.12 6.53
C PHE A 52 0.12 -5.60 6.89
N GLY A 53 1.21 -6.31 6.62
CA GLY A 53 1.30 -7.72 6.98
C GLY A 53 1.13 -7.96 8.48
N ASN A 54 1.70 -7.07 9.30
CA ASN A 54 1.56 -7.14 10.75
C ASN A 54 0.13 -6.86 11.22
N ARG A 55 -0.70 -6.29 10.35
CA ARG A 55 -2.09 -5.97 10.66
C ARG A 55 -3.08 -6.93 9.97
N GLY A 56 -2.59 -8.04 9.46
CA GLY A 56 -3.46 -9.09 8.92
C GLY A 56 -3.75 -8.98 7.43
N TYR A 57 -2.95 -8.24 6.69
CA TYR A 57 -3.09 -8.14 5.24
C TYR A 57 -2.01 -8.93 4.55
N ALA A 58 -2.38 -9.62 3.48
CA ALA A 58 -1.43 -10.37 2.66
C ALA A 58 -1.38 -9.78 1.26
N VAL A 59 -0.17 -9.72 0.70
CA VAL A 59 0.01 -9.30 -0.69
C VAL A 59 -0.47 -10.42 -1.60
N THR A 60 -1.50 -10.14 -2.39
CA THR A 60 -2.05 -11.12 -3.32
C THR A 60 -1.62 -10.86 -4.75
N ARG A 61 -1.11 -9.66 -5.03
CA ARG A 61 -0.64 -9.32 -6.36
C ARG A 61 0.40 -8.22 -6.26
N LEU A 62 1.44 -8.35 -7.08
CA LEU A 62 2.51 -7.36 -7.12
C LEU A 62 2.87 -7.12 -8.57
N LYS A 63 2.92 -5.86 -8.97
CA LYS A 63 3.29 -5.48 -10.34
C LYS A 63 4.30 -4.35 -10.30
N LEU A 64 5.42 -4.56 -10.98
CA LEU A 64 6.44 -3.55 -11.16
C LEU A 64 6.19 -2.85 -12.49
N ILE A 65 6.13 -1.53 -12.45
CA ILE A 65 5.96 -0.72 -13.65
C ILE A 65 7.21 0.11 -13.81
N ASP A 66 7.89 -0.08 -14.95
CA ASP A 66 9.06 0.70 -15.33
C ASP A 66 8.67 1.53 -16.55
N ALA A 67 7.96 2.60 -16.30
CA ALA A 67 7.36 3.40 -17.37
C ALA A 67 8.37 4.27 -18.10
N PHE A 68 9.53 4.55 -17.49
CA PHE A 68 10.53 5.45 -18.06
C PHE A 68 11.92 4.80 -17.95
N PRO A 69 12.29 3.95 -18.90
CA PRO A 69 13.51 3.15 -18.79
C PRO A 69 14.81 3.97 -18.70
N ASN A 70 14.80 5.21 -19.14
CA ASN A 70 15.98 6.07 -19.09
C ASN A 70 15.98 7.03 -17.91
N THR A 71 15.09 6.83 -16.95
CA THR A 71 15.00 7.64 -15.74
C THR A 71 15.08 6.73 -14.52
N HIS A 72 15.27 7.31 -13.37
CA HIS A 72 15.28 6.56 -12.12
C HIS A 72 13.88 6.39 -11.52
N HIS A 73 12.87 6.56 -12.33
CA HIS A 73 11.50 6.38 -11.86
C HIS A 73 11.21 4.90 -11.67
N PHE A 74 10.72 4.58 -10.49
CA PHE A 74 10.35 3.25 -10.09
C PHE A 74 8.93 3.32 -9.58
N GLU A 75 8.07 2.45 -10.06
CA GLU A 75 6.73 2.33 -9.53
C GLU A 75 6.38 0.86 -9.35
N VAL A 76 5.78 0.55 -8.23
CA VAL A 76 5.30 -0.78 -7.94
C VAL A 76 3.90 -0.66 -7.34
N ILE A 77 3.03 -1.55 -7.77
CA ILE A 77 1.66 -1.61 -7.30
C ILE A 77 1.46 -2.95 -6.61
N ALA A 78 0.97 -2.92 -5.40
CA ALA A 78 0.63 -4.13 -4.66
C ALA A 78 -0.86 -4.13 -4.34
N ALA A 79 -1.47 -5.28 -4.52
CA ALA A 79 -2.82 -5.53 -4.03
C ALA A 79 -2.69 -6.37 -2.76
N LEU A 80 -3.31 -5.92 -1.69
CA LEU A 80 -3.33 -6.63 -0.43
C LEU A 80 -4.76 -6.95 -0.08
N GLU A 81 -4.96 -8.12 0.49
CA GLU A 81 -6.27 -8.54 0.94
C GLU A 81 -6.20 -8.96 2.38
N ARG A 82 -7.30 -8.73 3.06
CA ARG A 82 -7.43 -9.14 4.45
C ARG A 82 -7.42 -10.66 4.54
N ALA A 83 -6.56 -11.14 5.38
CA ALA A 83 -6.42 -12.56 5.61
C ALA A 83 -7.57 -13.14 6.46
#